data_67e2a5c8e57a0a1966634bf6a6f6b032
#
_entry.id   67e2a5c8e57a0a1966634bf6a6f6b032
#
_cell.length_a   1.000
_cell.length_b   1.000
_cell.length_c   1.000
_cell.angle_alpha   90.00
_cell.angle_beta   90.00
_cell.angle_gamma   90.00
#
_symmetry.space_group_name_H-M   'P 1'
#
loop_
_entity.id
_entity.type
_entity.pdbx_description
1 polymer ?
#
loop_
_entity_poly.entity_id
_entity_poly.type
_entity_poly.pdbx_seq_one_letter_code
_entity_poly.pdbx_strand_id
1 'polypeptide(L)'
;EARNRRIPVIRRAEMLGELMRMKYTLSIAGTHGKTTTTSIVGAIWEEAGLDPTIIVGGVVKGKGSGAKVGKGDYLIAESDEFDRSFLSMMPSSAIITNIDADHLDTYENIEDIKDAFVQFANKIPFYGQVIVCLDDPNVQQILARLKKPVITYGFTRQAKYRVDNLRFEKGFPVFEILNDGESLGEFKLQIPGRHNVLNATAAVALAIEEGISADIARKACAEFE
;
A
#
# COMPACT_ATOMS: atom_id res chain seq x y z
N GLU A 1 27.87 6.01 -23.41
CA GLU A 1 28.83 4.93 -23.14
C GLU A 1 28.16 3.56 -23.17
N ALA A 2 27.07 3.31 -22.40
CA ALA A 2 26.36 2.03 -22.34
C ALA A 2 25.87 1.57 -23.75
N ARG A 3 25.26 2.47 -24.52
CA ARG A 3 24.77 2.17 -25.89
C ARG A 3 25.91 1.72 -26.81
N ASN A 4 27.09 2.34 -26.70
CA ASN A 4 28.29 1.98 -27.49
C ASN A 4 28.81 0.59 -27.13
N ARG A 5 28.59 0.13 -25.90
CA ARG A 5 28.94 -1.21 -25.40
C ARG A 5 27.82 -2.23 -25.58
N ARG A 6 26.71 -1.87 -26.23
CA ARG A 6 25.51 -2.72 -26.40
C ARG A 6 24.93 -3.19 -25.07
N ILE A 7 25.09 -2.39 -23.99
CA ILE A 7 24.47 -2.66 -22.71
C ILE A 7 23.06 -2.10 -22.75
N PRO A 8 22.00 -2.88 -22.47
CA PRO A 8 20.64 -2.38 -22.39
C PRO A 8 20.50 -1.25 -21.37
N VAL A 9 19.82 -0.18 -21.77
CA VAL A 9 19.46 0.93 -20.88
C VAL A 9 17.95 0.92 -20.73
N ILE A 10 17.47 0.58 -19.54
CA ILE A 10 16.07 0.47 -19.19
C ILE A 10 15.72 1.51 -18.11
N ARG A 11 14.45 1.87 -18.02
CA ARG A 11 13.96 2.75 -16.97
C ARG A 11 13.92 2.02 -15.61
N ARG A 12 14.08 2.77 -14.50
CA ARG A 12 14.00 2.21 -13.14
C ARG A 12 12.71 1.42 -12.91
N ALA A 13 11.55 1.97 -13.35
CA ALA A 13 10.26 1.33 -13.19
C ALA A 13 10.11 0.02 -14.00
N GLU A 14 10.70 -0.04 -15.21
CA GLU A 14 10.74 -1.26 -16.02
C GLU A 14 11.54 -2.36 -15.30
N MET A 15 12.73 -2.00 -14.75
CA MET A 15 13.52 -2.95 -13.97
C MET A 15 12.80 -3.41 -12.71
N LEU A 16 12.12 -2.50 -12.01
CA LEU A 16 11.31 -2.86 -10.85
C LEU A 16 10.18 -3.82 -11.25
N GLY A 17 9.49 -3.56 -12.38
CA GLY A 17 8.48 -4.46 -12.91
C GLY A 17 9.01 -5.87 -13.20
N GLU A 18 10.25 -6.01 -13.70
CA GLU A 18 10.87 -7.34 -13.88
C GLU A 18 11.20 -8.03 -12.55
N LEU A 19 11.69 -7.28 -11.55
CA LEU A 19 11.91 -7.82 -10.20
C LEU A 19 10.60 -8.28 -9.53
N MET A 20 9.50 -7.55 -9.76
CA MET A 20 8.18 -7.89 -9.25
C MET A 20 7.67 -9.25 -9.76
N ARG A 21 8.06 -9.67 -10.96
CA ARG A 21 7.69 -10.97 -11.52
C ARG A 21 8.34 -12.16 -10.80
N MET A 22 9.41 -11.90 -10.06
CA MET A 22 10.19 -12.95 -9.39
C MET A 22 9.69 -13.24 -7.98
N LYS A 23 8.77 -12.42 -7.44
CA LYS A 23 8.28 -12.50 -6.06
C LYS A 23 6.78 -12.21 -6.01
N TYR A 24 6.12 -12.64 -4.93
CA TYR A 24 4.76 -12.19 -4.65
C TYR A 24 4.80 -10.73 -4.23
N THR A 25 4.26 -9.87 -5.08
CA THR A 25 4.46 -8.43 -4.93
C THR A 25 3.23 -7.74 -4.37
N LEU A 26 3.45 -6.99 -3.29
CA LEU A 26 2.49 -6.11 -2.64
C LEU A 26 2.82 -4.66 -3.03
N SER A 27 1.94 -4.01 -3.77
CA SER A 27 2.14 -2.65 -4.25
C SER A 27 1.29 -1.66 -3.49
N ILE A 28 1.90 -0.55 -3.08
CA ILE A 28 1.20 0.54 -2.40
C ILE A 28 1.19 1.76 -3.32
N ALA A 29 0.00 2.10 -3.81
CA ALA A 29 -0.27 3.23 -4.68
C ALA A 29 -1.20 4.25 -4.01
N GLY A 30 -1.30 5.44 -4.58
CA GLY A 30 -2.15 6.53 -4.12
C GLY A 30 -1.38 7.83 -4.04
N THR A 31 -2.08 8.96 -4.04
CA THR A 31 -1.43 10.27 -4.05
C THR A 31 -0.66 10.52 -2.77
N HIS A 32 -1.25 10.19 -1.62
CA HIS A 32 -0.65 10.42 -0.30
C HIS A 32 -0.59 9.15 0.54
N GLY A 33 0.38 9.08 1.47
CA GLY A 33 0.50 8.00 2.44
C GLY A 33 1.23 6.74 1.94
N LYS A 34 1.68 6.68 0.69
CA LYS A 34 2.39 5.53 0.09
C LYS A 34 3.55 5.05 0.96
N THR A 35 4.51 5.92 1.26
CA THR A 35 5.73 5.58 2.00
C THR A 35 5.44 5.06 3.40
N THR A 36 4.53 5.73 4.13
CA THR A 36 4.14 5.30 5.48
C THR A 36 3.44 3.95 5.43
N THR A 37 2.47 3.77 4.52
CA THR A 37 1.75 2.50 4.37
C THR A 37 2.70 1.37 3.98
N THR A 38 3.61 1.60 3.02
CA THR A 38 4.64 0.63 2.61
C THR A 38 5.53 0.21 3.79
N SER A 39 5.91 1.18 4.63
CA SER A 39 6.74 0.92 5.80
C SER A 39 5.99 0.12 6.88
N ILE A 40 4.71 0.42 7.12
CA ILE A 40 3.88 -0.36 8.07
C ILE A 40 3.66 -1.78 7.55
N VAL A 41 3.34 -1.96 6.25
CA VAL A 41 3.25 -3.29 5.62
C VAL A 41 4.56 -4.04 5.81
N GLY A 42 5.69 -3.39 5.54
CA GLY A 42 7.01 -3.97 5.75
C GLY A 42 7.24 -4.43 7.19
N ALA A 43 6.89 -3.60 8.17
CA ALA A 43 7.01 -3.93 9.59
C ALA A 43 6.15 -5.15 9.98
N ILE A 44 4.92 -5.24 9.47
CA ILE A 44 4.03 -6.39 9.74
C ILE A 44 4.61 -7.68 9.14
N TRP A 45 5.13 -7.64 7.90
CA TRP A 45 5.75 -8.81 7.26
C TRP A 45 7.06 -9.23 7.95
N GLU A 46 7.85 -8.26 8.43
CA GLU A 46 9.05 -8.53 9.24
C GLU A 46 8.68 -9.19 10.57
N GLU A 47 7.66 -8.68 11.28
CA GLU A 47 7.17 -9.26 12.53
C GLU A 47 6.59 -10.66 12.33
N ALA A 48 5.98 -10.92 11.17
CA ALA A 48 5.52 -12.25 10.78
C ALA A 48 6.66 -13.23 10.42
N GLY A 49 7.93 -12.78 10.44
CA GLY A 49 9.10 -13.61 10.11
C GLY A 49 9.24 -13.90 8.61
N LEU A 50 8.56 -13.15 7.74
CA LEU A 50 8.54 -13.41 6.28
C LEU A 50 9.71 -12.78 5.53
N ASP A 51 10.58 -12.02 6.18
CA ASP A 51 11.80 -11.37 5.63
C ASP A 51 11.61 -10.79 4.21
N PRO A 52 10.70 -9.80 4.02
CA PRO A 52 10.37 -9.28 2.70
C PRO A 52 11.50 -8.40 2.13
N THR A 53 11.56 -8.32 0.79
CA THR A 53 12.25 -7.22 0.11
C THR A 53 11.32 -6.00 0.11
N ILE A 54 11.81 -4.84 0.58
CA ILE A 54 11.02 -3.61 0.70
C ILE A 54 11.66 -2.52 -0.15
N ILE A 55 10.88 -1.84 -0.99
CA ILE A 55 11.32 -0.75 -1.85
C ILE A 55 10.39 0.45 -1.66
N VAL A 56 10.92 1.56 -1.15
CA VAL A 56 10.20 2.83 -0.98
C VAL A 56 10.80 3.93 -1.86
N GLY A 57 10.00 4.93 -2.18
CA GLY A 57 10.46 6.09 -2.97
C GLY A 57 11.41 7.03 -2.22
N GLY A 58 11.40 6.99 -0.88
CA GLY A 58 12.25 7.77 0.02
C GLY A 58 13.30 6.93 0.74
N VAL A 59 13.93 7.53 1.77
CA VAL A 59 14.90 6.83 2.64
C VAL A 59 14.11 6.13 3.76
N VAL A 60 14.30 4.82 3.91
CA VAL A 60 13.78 4.08 5.08
C VAL A 60 14.47 4.58 6.34
N LYS A 61 13.70 5.03 7.35
CA LYS A 61 14.24 5.47 8.64
C LYS A 61 15.21 4.41 9.20
N GLY A 62 16.41 4.84 9.57
CA GLY A 62 17.42 3.99 10.23
C GLY A 62 18.27 3.12 9.30
N LYS A 63 18.03 3.10 7.97
CA LYS A 63 18.78 2.21 7.05
C LYS A 63 19.54 2.93 5.91
N GLY A 64 19.44 4.27 5.79
CA GLY A 64 20.23 5.08 4.83
C GLY A 64 19.95 4.80 3.35
N SER A 65 19.00 3.92 2.99
CA SER A 65 18.62 3.61 1.61
C SER A 65 17.12 3.44 1.48
N GLY A 66 16.57 3.65 0.29
CA GLY A 66 15.17 3.40 -0.06
C GLY A 66 14.83 1.91 -0.31
N ALA A 67 15.76 0.98 -0.04
CA ALA A 67 15.53 -0.44 -0.24
C ALA A 67 16.15 -1.30 0.86
N LYS A 68 15.41 -2.34 1.26
CA LYS A 68 15.88 -3.46 2.07
C LYS A 68 15.71 -4.74 1.27
N VAL A 69 16.76 -5.51 1.08
CA VAL A 69 16.69 -6.81 0.43
C VAL A 69 16.46 -7.88 1.49
N GLY A 70 15.35 -8.59 1.38
CA GLY A 70 15.01 -9.76 2.19
C GLY A 70 15.17 -11.06 1.40
N LYS A 71 15.22 -12.18 2.13
CA LYS A 71 15.35 -13.53 1.56
C LYS A 71 13.99 -14.21 1.31
N GLY A 72 12.91 -13.66 1.86
CA GLY A 72 11.56 -14.20 1.71
C GLY A 72 10.97 -13.99 0.31
N ASP A 73 9.81 -14.58 0.08
CA ASP A 73 9.13 -14.61 -1.22
C ASP A 73 8.36 -13.32 -1.55
N TYR A 74 8.25 -12.39 -0.58
CA TYR A 74 7.51 -11.15 -0.75
C TYR A 74 8.40 -9.99 -1.20
N LEU A 75 7.85 -9.17 -2.10
CA LEU A 75 8.37 -7.86 -2.46
C LEU A 75 7.29 -6.82 -2.17
N ILE A 76 7.59 -5.87 -1.29
CA ILE A 76 6.70 -4.76 -0.91
C ILE A 76 7.26 -3.51 -1.58
N ALA A 77 6.48 -2.88 -2.45
CA ALA A 77 6.96 -1.77 -3.25
C ALA A 77 5.98 -0.60 -3.27
N GLU A 78 6.52 0.59 -3.10
CA GLU A 78 5.81 1.83 -3.38
C GLU A 78 5.67 2.01 -4.89
N SER A 79 4.45 2.31 -5.34
CA SER A 79 4.08 2.48 -6.75
C SER A 79 3.67 3.92 -6.99
N ASP A 80 4.59 4.71 -7.56
CA ASP A 80 4.38 6.13 -7.78
C ASP A 80 3.65 6.39 -9.10
N GLU A 81 2.57 7.16 -9.03
CA GLU A 81 1.76 7.56 -10.17
C GLU A 81 2.36 8.73 -10.97
N PHE A 82 3.34 9.45 -10.42
CA PHE A 82 3.85 10.73 -10.91
C PHE A 82 4.08 10.78 -12.43
N ASP A 83 4.78 9.79 -12.99
CA ASP A 83 5.13 9.73 -14.43
C ASP A 83 4.44 8.55 -15.15
N ARG A 84 3.32 8.03 -14.58
CA ARG A 84 2.63 6.80 -15.01
C ARG A 84 3.51 5.54 -14.95
N SER A 85 4.68 5.61 -14.33
CA SER A 85 5.62 4.49 -14.28
C SER A 85 5.06 3.28 -13.54
N PHE A 86 4.15 3.50 -12.57
CA PHE A 86 3.45 2.42 -11.88
C PHE A 86 2.64 1.53 -12.84
N LEU A 87 2.28 2.03 -14.03
CA LEU A 87 1.66 1.22 -15.07
C LEU A 87 2.62 0.17 -15.67
N SER A 88 3.91 0.24 -15.44
CA SER A 88 4.86 -0.81 -15.82
C SER A 88 4.97 -1.92 -14.76
N MET A 89 4.39 -1.72 -13.59
CA MET A 89 4.45 -2.66 -12.47
C MET A 89 3.42 -3.78 -12.59
N MET A 90 3.72 -4.93 -11.98
CA MET A 90 2.92 -6.16 -12.01
C MET A 90 2.65 -6.63 -10.57
N PRO A 91 1.74 -5.96 -9.81
CA PRO A 91 1.44 -6.36 -8.45
C PRO A 91 0.65 -7.67 -8.38
N SER A 92 0.91 -8.47 -7.35
CA SER A 92 0.07 -9.61 -6.97
C SER A 92 -1.16 -9.14 -6.19
N SER A 93 -0.97 -8.23 -5.22
CA SER A 93 -2.03 -7.52 -4.51
C SER A 93 -1.63 -6.05 -4.38
N ALA A 94 -2.59 -5.13 -4.24
CA ALA A 94 -2.28 -3.71 -4.10
C ALA A 94 -3.16 -2.99 -3.09
N ILE A 95 -2.61 -1.91 -2.51
CA ILE A 95 -3.35 -0.90 -1.76
C ILE A 95 -3.46 0.36 -2.63
N ILE A 96 -4.64 0.97 -2.65
CA ILE A 96 -4.86 2.33 -3.15
C ILE A 96 -5.33 3.18 -1.97
N THR A 97 -4.48 4.10 -1.52
CA THR A 97 -4.74 4.90 -0.31
C THR A 97 -5.74 6.02 -0.56
N ASN A 98 -5.54 6.79 -1.60
CA ASN A 98 -6.38 7.91 -2.03
C ASN A 98 -6.02 8.32 -3.45
N ILE A 99 -6.87 9.10 -4.09
CA ILE A 99 -6.65 9.67 -5.42
C ILE A 99 -6.97 11.16 -5.36
N ASP A 100 -5.98 12.00 -5.58
CA ASP A 100 -6.14 13.46 -5.59
C ASP A 100 -5.61 14.06 -6.89
N ALA A 101 -6.02 15.30 -7.18
CA ALA A 101 -5.59 16.08 -8.34
C ALA A 101 -4.16 16.63 -8.12
N ASP A 102 -3.19 15.73 -8.12
CA ASP A 102 -1.77 16.05 -8.07
C ASP A 102 -1.10 15.69 -9.41
N HIS A 103 0.10 16.20 -9.66
CA HIS A 103 0.88 15.88 -10.86
C HIS A 103 0.18 16.24 -12.19
N LEU A 104 -0.53 17.39 -12.24
CA LEU A 104 -1.22 17.87 -13.44
C LEU A 104 -0.27 18.20 -14.60
N ASP A 105 1.03 18.14 -14.41
CA ASP A 105 2.04 18.20 -15.48
C ASP A 105 2.07 16.89 -16.30
N THR A 106 1.61 15.78 -15.72
CA THR A 106 1.61 14.45 -16.35
C THR A 106 0.22 13.99 -16.76
N TYR A 107 -0.81 14.47 -16.05
CA TYR A 107 -2.20 14.11 -16.23
C TYR A 107 -3.02 15.31 -16.73
N GLU A 108 -3.91 15.09 -17.66
CA GLU A 108 -4.75 16.16 -18.21
C GLU A 108 -5.76 16.68 -17.15
N ASN A 109 -6.27 15.78 -16.32
CA ASN A 109 -7.27 16.09 -15.30
C ASN A 109 -7.40 14.90 -14.31
N ILE A 110 -8.27 15.06 -13.31
CA ILE A 110 -8.53 14.02 -12.29
C ILE A 110 -9.09 12.72 -12.90
N GLU A 111 -9.86 12.77 -13.96
CA GLU A 111 -10.41 11.57 -14.62
C GLU A 111 -9.30 10.75 -15.27
N ASP A 112 -8.31 11.40 -15.86
CA ASP A 112 -7.13 10.73 -16.42
C ASP A 112 -6.28 10.06 -15.33
N ILE A 113 -6.18 10.66 -14.14
CA ILE A 113 -5.56 10.03 -12.96
C ILE A 113 -6.36 8.80 -12.55
N LYS A 114 -7.68 8.90 -12.41
CA LYS A 114 -8.56 7.78 -12.07
C LYS A 114 -8.45 6.64 -13.07
N ASP A 115 -8.37 6.96 -14.37
CA ASP A 115 -8.18 5.98 -15.43
C ASP A 115 -6.87 5.22 -15.29
N ALA A 116 -5.79 5.90 -14.91
CA ALA A 116 -4.50 5.28 -14.64
C ALA A 116 -4.57 4.32 -13.43
N PHE A 117 -5.23 4.72 -12.33
CA PHE A 117 -5.43 3.85 -11.17
C PHE A 117 -6.28 2.62 -11.49
N VAL A 118 -7.33 2.77 -12.30
CA VAL A 118 -8.13 1.64 -12.79
C VAL A 118 -7.30 0.69 -13.66
N GLN A 119 -6.47 1.22 -14.56
CA GLN A 119 -5.55 0.41 -15.36
C GLN A 119 -4.56 -0.34 -14.49
N PHE A 120 -3.96 0.32 -13.49
CA PHE A 120 -3.04 -0.29 -12.53
C PHE A 120 -3.71 -1.42 -11.75
N ALA A 121 -4.85 -1.16 -11.11
CA ALA A 121 -5.57 -2.14 -10.32
C ALA A 121 -6.00 -3.37 -11.15
N ASN A 122 -6.42 -3.16 -12.40
CA ASN A 122 -6.85 -4.25 -13.27
C ASN A 122 -5.72 -5.13 -13.81
N LYS A 123 -4.44 -4.77 -13.57
CA LYS A 123 -3.28 -5.65 -13.85
C LYS A 123 -3.08 -6.74 -12.81
N ILE A 124 -3.63 -6.58 -11.62
CA ILE A 124 -3.59 -7.60 -10.58
C ILE A 124 -4.13 -8.93 -11.13
N PRO A 125 -3.49 -10.07 -10.86
CA PRO A 125 -3.95 -11.36 -11.35
C PRO A 125 -5.29 -11.76 -10.71
N PHE A 126 -5.93 -12.80 -11.22
CA PHE A 126 -7.25 -13.24 -10.77
C PHE A 126 -7.28 -13.73 -9.31
N TYR A 127 -6.13 -14.14 -8.79
CA TYR A 127 -5.96 -14.62 -7.41
C TYR A 127 -5.56 -13.53 -6.42
N GLY A 128 -5.29 -12.32 -6.90
CA GLY A 128 -4.94 -11.17 -6.07
C GLY A 128 -6.13 -10.25 -5.80
N GLN A 129 -5.89 -9.20 -5.05
CA GLN A 129 -6.92 -8.28 -4.56
C GLN A 129 -6.45 -6.84 -4.49
N VAL A 130 -7.40 -5.91 -4.46
CA VAL A 130 -7.18 -4.48 -4.30
C VAL A 130 -7.78 -4.01 -2.99
N ILE A 131 -6.94 -3.48 -2.11
CA ILE A 131 -7.38 -2.86 -0.85
C ILE A 131 -7.54 -1.36 -1.09
N VAL A 132 -8.72 -0.80 -0.84
CA VAL A 132 -9.05 0.58 -1.21
C VAL A 132 -9.70 1.35 -0.07
N CYS A 133 -9.34 2.64 0.05
CA CYS A 133 -9.93 3.54 1.04
C CYS A 133 -11.34 3.96 0.62
N LEU A 134 -12.35 3.51 1.37
CA LEU A 134 -13.74 3.86 1.09
C LEU A 134 -14.11 5.29 1.55
N ASP A 135 -13.26 5.94 2.35
CA ASP A 135 -13.47 7.32 2.77
C ASP A 135 -13.07 8.33 1.68
N ASP A 136 -12.31 7.92 0.67
CA ASP A 136 -11.88 8.78 -0.41
C ASP A 136 -12.92 8.84 -1.54
N PRO A 137 -13.46 10.02 -1.89
CA PRO A 137 -14.53 10.14 -2.88
C PRO A 137 -14.09 9.79 -4.30
N ASN A 138 -12.82 10.00 -4.67
CA ASN A 138 -12.31 9.65 -5.98
C ASN A 138 -12.08 8.13 -6.11
N VAL A 139 -11.64 7.48 -5.02
CA VAL A 139 -11.57 6.03 -4.94
C VAL A 139 -12.95 5.40 -5.07
N GLN A 140 -13.97 5.94 -4.41
CA GLN A 140 -15.36 5.46 -4.55
C GLN A 140 -15.84 5.48 -6.02
N GLN A 141 -15.48 6.51 -6.77
CA GLN A 141 -15.90 6.66 -8.17
C GLN A 141 -15.29 5.62 -9.11
N ILE A 142 -14.15 5.03 -8.76
CA ILE A 142 -13.52 4.00 -9.60
C ILE A 142 -13.96 2.57 -9.25
N LEU A 143 -14.62 2.34 -8.11
CA LEU A 143 -14.93 0.98 -7.62
C LEU A 143 -15.65 0.12 -8.66
N ALA A 144 -16.68 0.66 -9.32
CA ALA A 144 -17.44 -0.07 -10.33
C ALA A 144 -16.64 -0.45 -11.59
N ARG A 145 -15.45 0.13 -11.77
CA ARG A 145 -14.56 -0.10 -12.91
C ARG A 145 -13.45 -1.11 -12.60
N LEU A 146 -13.30 -1.49 -11.33
CA LEU A 146 -12.34 -2.50 -10.89
C LEU A 146 -12.89 -3.90 -11.17
N LYS A 147 -12.09 -4.71 -11.88
CA LYS A 147 -12.45 -6.08 -12.31
C LYS A 147 -11.84 -7.16 -11.43
N LYS A 148 -11.30 -6.77 -10.28
CA LYS A 148 -10.60 -7.63 -9.33
C LYS A 148 -11.33 -7.66 -7.99
N PRO A 149 -11.11 -8.65 -7.13
CA PRO A 149 -11.63 -8.62 -5.76
C PRO A 149 -11.23 -7.31 -5.07
N VAL A 150 -12.22 -6.59 -4.55
CA VAL A 150 -12.04 -5.31 -3.86
C VAL A 150 -12.32 -5.50 -2.39
N ILE A 151 -11.34 -5.13 -1.56
CA ILE A 151 -11.44 -5.08 -0.12
C ILE A 151 -11.45 -3.61 0.30
N THR A 152 -12.46 -3.19 1.04
CA THR A 152 -12.61 -1.79 1.44
C THR A 152 -12.15 -1.56 2.88
N TYR A 153 -11.53 -0.41 3.14
CA TYR A 153 -11.21 0.03 4.48
C TYR A 153 -11.56 1.51 4.69
N GLY A 154 -11.72 1.93 5.93
CA GLY A 154 -12.01 3.33 6.26
C GLY A 154 -12.70 3.51 7.61
N PHE A 155 -13.10 4.75 7.89
CA PHE A 155 -14.01 5.10 9.00
C PHE A 155 -15.47 4.86 8.62
N THR A 156 -15.75 4.83 7.32
CA THR A 156 -17.08 4.62 6.75
C THR A 156 -17.66 3.28 7.18
N ARG A 157 -18.94 3.27 7.63
CA ARG A 157 -19.59 2.07 8.17
C ARG A 157 -19.70 0.90 7.19
N GLN A 158 -19.69 1.19 5.90
CA GLN A 158 -19.77 0.21 4.81
C GLN A 158 -18.42 -0.45 4.49
N ALA A 159 -17.33 0.05 5.06
CA ALA A 159 -16.00 -0.55 4.85
C ALA A 159 -15.92 -1.92 5.53
N LYS A 160 -15.35 -2.92 4.82
CA LYS A 160 -15.08 -4.25 5.37
C LYS A 160 -14.16 -4.15 6.58
N TYR A 161 -13.04 -3.42 6.44
CA TYR A 161 -12.13 -3.09 7.54
C TYR A 161 -12.43 -1.69 8.05
N ARG A 162 -13.23 -1.61 9.12
CA ARG A 162 -13.69 -0.34 9.66
C ARG A 162 -12.89 0.07 10.89
N VAL A 163 -12.46 1.32 10.91
CA VAL A 163 -11.92 1.94 12.12
C VAL A 163 -13.06 2.32 13.04
N ASP A 164 -12.95 1.93 14.31
CA ASP A 164 -13.87 2.29 15.38
C ASP A 164 -13.12 2.76 16.64
N ASN A 165 -13.82 3.33 17.59
CA ASN A 165 -13.31 3.73 18.91
C ASN A 165 -12.01 4.53 18.89
N LEU A 166 -11.78 5.36 17.83
CA LEU A 166 -10.57 6.18 17.72
C LEU A 166 -10.51 7.22 18.82
N ARG A 167 -9.41 7.19 19.58
CA ARG A 167 -9.03 8.20 20.57
C ARG A 167 -7.54 8.49 20.47
N PHE A 168 -7.11 9.56 21.11
CA PHE A 168 -5.70 9.94 21.17
C PHE A 168 -5.20 9.91 22.62
N GLU A 169 -4.15 9.14 22.85
CA GLU A 169 -3.47 9.05 24.16
C GLU A 169 -2.08 9.69 24.02
N LYS A 170 -1.83 10.76 24.74
CA LYS A 170 -0.57 11.54 24.64
C LYS A 170 -0.21 11.99 23.22
N GLY A 171 -1.22 12.22 22.35
CA GLY A 171 -1.05 12.62 20.95
C GLY A 171 -0.94 11.46 19.96
N PHE A 172 -0.88 10.23 20.42
CA PHE A 172 -0.83 9.03 19.56
C PHE A 172 -2.19 8.35 19.46
N PRO A 173 -2.55 7.84 18.27
CA PRO A 173 -3.85 7.20 18.06
C PRO A 173 -3.91 5.81 18.70
N VAL A 174 -5.06 5.56 19.35
CA VAL A 174 -5.50 4.25 19.83
C VAL A 174 -6.88 4.02 19.25
N PHE A 175 -7.08 2.90 18.58
CA PHE A 175 -8.29 2.64 17.81
C PHE A 175 -8.56 1.14 17.70
N GLU A 176 -9.75 0.79 17.30
CA GLU A 176 -10.17 -0.57 17.01
C GLU A 176 -10.35 -0.77 15.52
N ILE A 177 -10.03 -1.94 14.99
CA ILE A 177 -10.36 -2.32 13.62
C ILE A 177 -11.38 -3.46 13.68
N LEU A 178 -12.47 -3.30 12.94
CA LEU A 178 -13.49 -4.33 12.76
C LEU A 178 -13.37 -4.91 11.35
N ASN A 179 -13.38 -6.22 11.20
CA ASN A 179 -13.48 -6.94 9.93
C ASN A 179 -14.88 -7.52 9.80
N ASP A 180 -15.69 -7.02 8.86
CA ASP A 180 -17.12 -7.40 8.71
C ASP A 180 -17.91 -7.33 10.03
N GLY A 181 -17.55 -6.38 10.92
CA GLY A 181 -18.19 -6.17 12.22
C GLY A 181 -17.55 -6.94 13.37
N GLU A 182 -16.66 -7.88 13.12
CA GLU A 182 -15.90 -8.60 14.15
C GLU A 182 -14.64 -7.83 14.55
N SER A 183 -14.41 -7.66 15.84
CA SER A 183 -13.26 -6.92 16.35
C SER A 183 -11.96 -7.68 16.15
N LEU A 184 -10.97 -7.02 15.54
CA LEU A 184 -9.59 -7.49 15.50
C LEU A 184 -8.77 -7.04 16.74
N GLY A 185 -9.41 -6.35 17.69
CA GLY A 185 -8.82 -5.80 18.89
C GLY A 185 -8.34 -4.36 18.74
N GLU A 186 -7.72 -3.85 19.81
CA GLU A 186 -7.23 -2.48 19.90
C GLU A 186 -5.82 -2.35 19.33
N PHE A 187 -5.65 -1.38 18.44
CA PHE A 187 -4.38 -1.01 17.80
C PHE A 187 -3.84 0.30 18.38
N LYS A 188 -2.53 0.43 18.44
CA LYS A 188 -1.81 1.64 18.84
C LYS A 188 -0.75 1.98 17.82
N LEU A 189 -0.52 3.28 17.58
CA LEU A 189 0.58 3.75 16.73
C LEU A 189 1.45 4.72 17.52
N GLN A 190 2.75 4.73 17.22
CA GLN A 190 3.71 5.72 17.73
C GLN A 190 3.89 6.92 16.78
N ILE A 191 3.11 6.96 15.71
CA ILE A 191 3.07 8.09 14.76
C ILE A 191 1.71 8.80 14.86
N PRO A 192 1.70 10.15 14.98
CA PRO A 192 0.46 10.91 15.18
C PRO A 192 -0.35 11.05 13.88
N GLY A 193 -1.63 11.39 14.03
CA GLY A 193 -2.48 11.81 12.94
C GLY A 193 -3.50 10.77 12.47
N ARG A 194 -4.70 11.26 12.15
CA ARG A 194 -5.84 10.43 11.70
C ARG A 194 -5.55 9.72 10.37
N HIS A 195 -4.77 10.35 9.49
CA HIS A 195 -4.35 9.75 8.22
C HIS A 195 -3.48 8.50 8.43
N ASN A 196 -2.65 8.48 9.49
CA ASN A 196 -1.85 7.30 9.81
C ASN A 196 -2.68 6.14 10.36
N VAL A 197 -3.84 6.42 10.96
CA VAL A 197 -4.82 5.37 11.30
C VAL A 197 -5.34 4.69 10.03
N LEU A 198 -5.67 5.46 8.98
CA LEU A 198 -6.06 4.89 7.69
C LEU A 198 -4.92 4.11 7.03
N ASN A 199 -3.69 4.64 7.04
CA ASN A 199 -2.52 3.94 6.50
C ASN A 199 -2.28 2.60 7.21
N ALA A 200 -2.38 2.57 8.54
CA ALA A 200 -2.26 1.34 9.32
C ALA A 200 -3.42 0.38 9.06
N THR A 201 -4.66 0.88 8.97
CA THR A 201 -5.83 0.04 8.66
C THR A 201 -5.70 -0.62 7.29
N ALA A 202 -5.18 0.10 6.28
CA ALA A 202 -4.88 -0.48 4.97
C ALA A 202 -3.85 -1.62 5.05
N ALA A 203 -2.77 -1.39 5.80
CA ALA A 203 -1.70 -2.38 6.00
C ALA A 203 -2.22 -3.62 6.75
N VAL A 204 -3.02 -3.42 7.81
CA VAL A 204 -3.66 -4.49 8.58
C VAL A 204 -4.65 -5.27 7.70
N ALA A 205 -5.49 -4.59 6.92
CA ALA A 205 -6.42 -5.23 6.00
C ALA A 205 -5.68 -6.14 5.02
N LEU A 206 -4.61 -5.64 4.38
CA LEU A 206 -3.78 -6.46 3.49
C LEU A 206 -3.18 -7.65 4.24
N ALA A 207 -2.66 -7.46 5.45
CA ALA A 207 -2.04 -8.52 6.24
C ALA A 207 -3.02 -9.65 6.59
N ILE A 208 -4.23 -9.32 7.03
CA ILE A 208 -5.28 -10.30 7.34
C ILE A 208 -5.69 -11.08 6.08
N GLU A 209 -5.88 -10.40 4.96
CA GLU A 209 -6.25 -11.04 3.68
C GLU A 209 -5.12 -11.94 3.13
N GLU A 210 -3.86 -11.67 3.48
CA GLU A 210 -2.68 -12.52 3.16
C GLU A 210 -2.40 -13.58 4.26
N GLY A 211 -3.28 -13.73 5.26
CA GLY A 211 -3.22 -14.79 6.28
C GLY A 211 -2.33 -14.49 7.48
N ILE A 212 -1.87 -13.25 7.66
CA ILE A 212 -1.14 -12.82 8.86
C ILE A 212 -2.15 -12.53 9.97
N SER A 213 -1.90 -13.00 11.18
CA SER A 213 -2.83 -12.82 12.31
C SER A 213 -2.90 -11.36 12.78
N ALA A 214 -4.05 -10.98 13.34
CA ALA A 214 -4.27 -9.67 13.93
C ALA A 214 -3.29 -9.36 15.06
N ASP A 215 -2.86 -10.37 15.83
CA ASP A 215 -1.90 -10.21 16.94
C ASP A 215 -0.53 -9.74 16.43
N ILE A 216 -0.04 -10.33 15.34
CA ILE A 216 1.21 -9.93 14.69
C ILE A 216 1.09 -8.49 14.18
N ALA A 217 0.00 -8.18 13.47
CA ALA A 217 -0.25 -6.85 12.94
C ALA A 217 -0.35 -5.79 14.05
N ARG A 218 -1.02 -6.10 15.19
CA ARG A 218 -1.10 -5.19 16.34
C ARG A 218 0.26 -4.92 16.97
N LYS A 219 1.08 -5.96 17.14
CA LYS A 219 2.43 -5.81 17.69
C LYS A 219 3.29 -4.93 16.79
N ALA A 220 3.32 -5.22 15.49
CA ALA A 220 4.07 -4.42 14.52
C ALA A 220 3.63 -2.95 14.50
N CYS A 221 2.32 -2.67 14.52
CA CYS A 221 1.79 -1.30 14.59
C CYS A 221 2.19 -0.57 15.87
N ALA A 222 2.21 -1.24 17.03
CA ALA A 222 2.57 -0.65 18.31
C ALA A 222 4.07 -0.30 18.43
N GLU A 223 4.92 -0.99 17.69
CA GLU A 223 6.38 -0.79 17.66
C GLU A 223 6.84 0.10 16.48
N PHE A 224 5.94 0.47 15.58
CA PHE A 224 6.25 1.29 14.40
C PHE A 224 6.41 2.77 14.76
N GLU A 225 7.60 3.36 14.44
CA GLU A 225 8.00 4.75 14.72
C GLU A 225 8.29 5.59 13.44
#